data_1acebae426e97e2ea54eda92ab8779c3
#
_entry.id   1acebae426e97e2ea54eda92ab8779c3
#
_cell.length_a   1.000
_cell.length_b   1.000
_cell.length_c   1.000
_cell.angle_alpha   90.00
_cell.angle_beta   90.00
_cell.angle_gamma   90.00
#
_symmetry.space_group_name_H-M   'P 1'
#
loop_
_entity.id
_entity.type
_entity.pdbx_description
1 polymer ?
#
loop_
_entity_poly.entity_id
_entity_poly.type
_entity_poly.pdbx_seq_one_letter_code
_entity_poly.pdbx_strand_id
1 'polypeptide(L)'
;MGDIIVYSSVGSSSPTIRLVAPGRQTHTIHAASCNADDHTRISALALDQSTPCSHSRHAHLASFLSTGEFSIFSVDQHTLNASRVFTFPSQRTERTASIIQAAYYHPILLTLSATFRLSIYDLSEHGKVKHTQTLTSFTAYPPTSIIVSPSHGARNILKVVLVFSVPVYPQHWSVGVTELLVKLGDDLGVPTLPTLISTRTVKSYDLPFGWIDEEQYRIAQEQWGRKVEKVVDTQTDGKWVVLAPLSTSAMSSSCRRSRPTSFSNALQQYRLTLPPTPSTSTPKLTFVRYLYGPESDVEKIWVADGRCVSLSVDGSIWVWDLEERPRGAKGSMESTWLEGAQVEIGDDSPWKGRGSVVFDERRIATVRGGEVELRRFDV
;
A
#
# COMPACT_ATOMS: atom_id res chain seq x y z
N MET A 1 15.80 2.56 9.78
CA MET A 1 15.46 1.29 10.48
C MET A 1 15.96 0.11 9.69
N GLY A 2 17.12 0.15 9.27
CA GLY A 2 17.81 -0.52 8.19
C GLY A 2 17.66 -2.02 8.01
N ASP A 3 17.42 -2.87 9.00
CA ASP A 3 17.69 -4.30 8.81
C ASP A 3 16.66 -5.26 9.42
N ILE A 4 15.52 -4.77 9.90
CA ILE A 4 14.51 -5.62 10.54
C ILE A 4 13.35 -5.85 9.58
N ILE A 5 13.09 -7.11 9.25
CA ILE A 5 11.92 -7.55 8.50
C ILE A 5 10.86 -8.00 9.50
N VAL A 6 9.65 -7.49 9.35
CA VAL A 6 8.51 -7.83 10.20
C VAL A 6 7.43 -8.49 9.37
N TYR A 7 7.00 -9.68 9.74
CA TYR A 7 5.94 -10.39 9.03
C TYR A 7 5.09 -11.25 9.98
N SER A 8 3.86 -11.54 9.55
CA SER A 8 2.97 -12.44 10.26
C SER A 8 3.18 -13.88 9.81
N SER A 9 3.24 -14.81 10.75
CA SER A 9 3.27 -16.25 10.42
C SER A 9 1.87 -16.74 10.07
N VAL A 10 1.76 -17.43 8.93
CA VAL A 10 0.54 -18.12 8.50
C VAL A 10 0.61 -19.57 8.95
N GLY A 11 -0.43 -20.08 9.63
CA GLY A 11 -0.55 -21.51 9.97
C GLY A 11 -0.20 -21.90 11.41
N SER A 12 0.11 -20.96 12.30
CA SER A 12 0.19 -21.25 13.73
C SER A 12 -1.20 -21.18 14.38
N SER A 13 -1.43 -22.00 15.41
CA SER A 13 -2.66 -21.98 16.21
C SER A 13 -2.90 -20.67 16.96
N SER A 14 -1.84 -19.85 17.08
CA SER A 14 -1.91 -18.50 17.65
C SER A 14 -1.30 -17.49 16.68
N PRO A 15 -1.86 -16.26 16.56
CA PRO A 15 -1.32 -15.23 15.70
C PRO A 15 0.06 -14.80 16.20
N THR A 16 1.08 -14.97 15.35
CA THR A 16 2.46 -14.63 15.69
C THR A 16 3.06 -13.67 14.69
N ILE A 17 3.87 -12.73 15.20
CA ILE A 17 4.68 -11.81 14.42
C ILE A 17 6.13 -12.27 14.54
N ARG A 18 6.81 -12.37 13.44
CA ARG A 18 8.23 -12.70 13.40
C ARG A 18 9.04 -11.46 13.05
N LEU A 19 10.10 -11.24 13.82
CA LEU A 19 11.11 -10.21 13.59
C LEU A 19 12.39 -10.90 13.14
N VAL A 20 12.88 -10.55 11.96
CA VAL A 20 14.11 -11.12 11.39
C VAL A 20 15.07 -9.99 11.08
N ALA A 21 16.31 -10.14 11.53
CA ALA A 21 17.40 -9.27 11.12
C ALA A 21 18.57 -10.12 10.60
N PRO A 22 19.30 -9.66 9.56
CA PRO A 22 20.42 -10.41 8.99
C PRO A 22 21.48 -10.76 10.05
N GLY A 23 21.86 -12.02 10.11
CA GLY A 23 22.88 -12.51 11.07
C GLY A 23 22.41 -12.58 12.51
N ARG A 24 21.11 -12.42 12.80
CA ARG A 24 20.53 -12.54 14.14
C ARG A 24 19.49 -13.65 14.21
N GLN A 25 19.26 -14.11 15.43
CA GLN A 25 18.21 -15.07 15.71
C GLN A 25 16.81 -14.43 15.49
N THR A 26 15.91 -15.17 14.87
CA THR A 26 14.52 -14.75 14.68
C THR A 26 13.81 -14.61 16.02
N HIS A 27 13.19 -13.47 16.26
CA HIS A 27 12.38 -13.24 17.45
C HIS A 27 10.89 -13.36 17.11
N THR A 28 10.11 -13.98 18.00
CA THR A 28 8.67 -14.22 17.80
C THR A 28 7.87 -13.47 18.87
N ILE A 29 6.89 -12.69 18.43
CA ILE A 29 5.94 -11.99 19.31
C ILE A 29 4.59 -12.69 19.16
N HIS A 30 3.98 -13.04 20.28
CA HIS A 30 2.62 -13.58 20.31
C HIS A 30 1.62 -12.41 20.34
N ALA A 31 0.85 -12.27 19.28
CA ALA A 31 -0.24 -11.30 19.18
C ALA A 31 -1.56 -11.93 19.67
N ALA A 32 -1.53 -12.54 20.88
CA ALA A 32 -2.70 -13.20 21.43
C ALA A 32 -3.83 -12.19 21.67
N SER A 33 -5.05 -12.57 21.26
CA SER A 33 -6.28 -11.85 21.58
C SER A 33 -6.61 -11.99 23.08
N CYS A 34 -7.25 -10.98 23.63
CA CYS A 34 -7.82 -11.06 24.98
C CYS A 34 -8.99 -12.07 25.06
N ASN A 35 -9.57 -12.41 23.90
CA ASN A 35 -10.63 -13.42 23.76
C ASN A 35 -10.05 -14.59 22.95
N ALA A 36 -9.97 -15.75 23.58
CA ALA A 36 -9.39 -16.98 23.01
C ALA A 36 -10.29 -17.62 21.93
N ASP A 37 -10.49 -16.97 20.81
CA ASP A 37 -11.12 -17.58 19.64
C ASP A 37 -10.03 -18.23 18.77
N ASP A 38 -10.11 -19.52 18.52
CA ASP A 38 -9.13 -20.36 17.82
C ASP A 38 -8.82 -19.94 16.36
N HIS A 39 -9.55 -18.97 15.79
CA HIS A 39 -9.42 -18.57 14.38
C HIS A 39 -8.92 -17.13 14.17
N THR A 40 -8.37 -16.53 15.21
CA THR A 40 -7.86 -15.16 15.12
C THR A 40 -6.60 -15.11 14.25
N ARG A 41 -6.59 -14.21 13.26
CA ARG A 41 -5.44 -13.99 12.34
C ARG A 41 -4.98 -12.55 12.40
N ILE A 42 -3.70 -12.33 12.14
CA ILE A 42 -3.18 -11.00 11.89
C ILE A 42 -3.67 -10.57 10.50
N SER A 43 -4.40 -9.48 10.46
CA SER A 43 -4.99 -8.93 9.23
C SER A 43 -4.15 -7.82 8.63
N ALA A 44 -3.43 -7.04 9.46
CA ALA A 44 -2.51 -6.01 9.02
C ALA A 44 -1.39 -5.79 10.05
N LEU A 45 -0.26 -5.27 9.58
CA LEU A 45 0.87 -4.79 10.38
C LEU A 45 1.21 -3.37 9.92
N ALA A 46 1.59 -2.50 10.84
CA ALA A 46 2.07 -1.17 10.53
C ALA A 46 3.26 -0.82 11.42
N LEU A 47 4.40 -0.56 10.79
CA LEU A 47 5.61 -0.08 11.46
C LEU A 47 5.57 1.45 11.51
N ASP A 48 6.02 2.03 12.60
CA ASP A 48 6.14 3.47 12.74
C ASP A 48 7.17 4.03 11.74
N GLN A 49 6.70 4.90 10.86
CA GLN A 49 7.48 5.56 9.83
C GLN A 49 7.97 6.95 10.25
N SER A 50 7.66 7.38 11.47
CA SER A 50 8.16 8.66 11.97
C SER A 50 9.69 8.64 12.08
N THR A 51 10.31 9.80 11.88
CA THR A 51 11.75 9.93 12.01
C THR A 51 12.15 9.56 13.44
N PRO A 52 12.99 8.53 13.63
CA PRO A 52 13.40 8.15 14.98
C PRO A 52 14.13 9.32 15.64
N CYS A 53 13.77 9.65 16.87
CA CYS A 53 14.57 10.55 17.67
C CYS A 53 15.99 9.97 17.72
N SER A 54 17.00 10.79 17.56
CA SER A 54 18.43 10.42 17.45
C SER A 54 18.95 9.49 18.58
N HIS A 55 18.18 9.33 19.64
CA HIS A 55 18.51 8.48 20.79
C HIS A 55 17.51 7.34 21.02
N SER A 56 16.44 7.23 20.23
CA SER A 56 15.47 6.15 20.41
C SER A 56 15.98 4.86 19.77
N ARG A 57 16.24 3.86 20.61
CA ARG A 57 16.56 2.49 20.19
C ARG A 57 15.31 1.67 19.88
N HIS A 58 14.14 2.24 20.11
CA HIS A 58 12.86 1.53 20.02
C HIS A 58 12.10 1.94 18.77
N ALA A 59 11.55 0.95 18.11
CA ALA A 59 10.59 1.10 17.02
C ALA A 59 9.21 0.70 17.50
N HIS A 60 8.17 1.38 17.05
CA HIS A 60 6.81 0.98 17.36
C HIS A 60 6.20 0.18 16.20
N LEU A 61 5.49 -0.88 16.56
CA LEU A 61 4.80 -1.77 15.64
C LEU A 61 3.35 -1.92 16.08
N ALA A 62 2.41 -1.61 15.20
CA ALA A 62 1.00 -1.90 15.40
C ALA A 62 0.62 -3.22 14.69
N SER A 63 -0.09 -4.09 15.39
CA SER A 63 -0.60 -5.36 14.87
C SER A 63 -2.12 -5.41 15.02
N PHE A 64 -2.81 -5.75 13.95
CA PHE A 64 -4.27 -5.80 13.87
C PHE A 64 -4.73 -7.24 13.69
N LEU A 65 -5.73 -7.62 14.46
CA LEU A 65 -6.35 -8.94 14.40
C LEU A 65 -7.63 -8.90 13.56
N SER A 66 -8.01 -10.03 12.99
CA SER A 66 -9.24 -10.19 12.22
C SER A 66 -10.51 -9.89 13.04
N THR A 67 -10.40 -9.90 14.36
CA THR A 67 -11.46 -9.53 15.32
C THR A 67 -11.66 -8.02 15.44
N GLY A 68 -10.79 -7.19 14.84
CA GLY A 68 -10.76 -5.73 15.01
C GLY A 68 -9.99 -5.25 16.25
N GLU A 69 -9.47 -6.17 17.05
CA GLU A 69 -8.52 -5.86 18.13
C GLU A 69 -7.17 -5.46 17.53
N PHE A 70 -6.47 -4.53 18.17
CA PHE A 70 -5.10 -4.24 17.81
C PHE A 70 -4.22 -3.97 19.01
N SER A 71 -2.94 -4.25 18.84
CA SER A 71 -1.91 -4.04 19.88
C SER A 71 -0.75 -3.23 19.31
N ILE A 72 -0.15 -2.40 20.16
CA ILE A 72 1.07 -1.66 19.85
C ILE A 72 2.20 -2.25 20.66
N PHE A 73 3.29 -2.55 19.98
CA PHE A 73 4.52 -3.08 20.55
C PHE A 73 5.64 -2.06 20.40
N SER A 74 6.48 -1.97 21.42
CA SER A 74 7.79 -1.32 21.39
C SER A 74 8.85 -2.38 21.15
N VAL A 75 9.60 -2.27 20.08
CA VAL A 75 10.63 -3.22 19.65
C VAL A 75 11.99 -2.57 19.80
N ASP A 76 12.88 -3.15 20.61
CA ASP A 76 14.28 -2.76 20.65
C ASP A 76 14.99 -3.22 19.36
N GLN A 77 15.54 -2.29 18.59
CA GLN A 77 16.16 -2.57 17.30
C GLN A 77 17.46 -3.39 17.41
N HIS A 78 18.11 -3.37 18.59
CA HIS A 78 19.35 -4.11 18.80
C HIS A 78 19.12 -5.53 19.29
N THR A 79 18.20 -5.72 20.23
CA THR A 79 17.96 -7.03 20.85
C THR A 79 16.80 -7.77 20.21
N LEU A 80 15.98 -7.10 19.38
CA LEU A 80 14.70 -7.57 18.84
C LEU A 80 13.66 -7.91 19.93
N ASN A 81 13.93 -7.58 21.19
CA ASN A 81 12.97 -7.77 22.24
C ASN A 81 11.79 -6.81 22.05
N ALA A 82 10.60 -7.36 22.19
CA ALA A 82 9.37 -6.60 22.03
C ALA A 82 8.57 -6.60 23.33
N SER A 83 8.10 -5.43 23.72
CA SER A 83 7.16 -5.27 24.83
C SER A 83 5.84 -4.71 24.30
N ARG A 84 4.72 -5.25 24.79
CA ARG A 84 3.41 -4.73 24.47
C ARG A 84 3.15 -3.45 25.27
N VAL A 85 2.96 -2.35 24.55
CA VAL A 85 2.70 -1.02 25.15
C VAL A 85 1.22 -0.83 25.40
N PHE A 86 0.38 -1.29 24.45
CA PHE A 86 -1.04 -1.03 24.48
C PHE A 86 -1.82 -2.12 23.74
N THR A 87 -3.05 -2.41 24.22
CA THR A 87 -4.02 -3.24 23.52
C THR A 87 -5.35 -2.51 23.47
N PHE A 88 -5.87 -2.33 22.24
CA PHE A 88 -7.20 -1.80 21.99
C PHE A 88 -8.16 -2.98 21.83
N PRO A 89 -9.13 -3.15 22.75
CA PRO A 89 -10.06 -4.28 22.69
C PRO A 89 -10.97 -4.16 21.47
N SER A 90 -11.35 -5.29 20.94
CA SER A 90 -12.38 -5.33 19.90
C SER A 90 -13.68 -4.75 20.44
N GLN A 91 -14.16 -3.69 19.81
CA GLN A 91 -15.53 -3.26 20.02
C GLN A 91 -16.42 -4.21 19.20
N ARG A 92 -16.86 -5.30 19.82
CA ARG A 92 -17.78 -6.29 19.23
C ARG A 92 -19.15 -5.67 18.96
N THR A 93 -19.22 -4.71 18.08
CA THR A 93 -20.46 -4.41 17.38
C THR A 93 -20.49 -5.27 16.12
N GLU A 94 -21.59 -5.88 15.79
CA GLU A 94 -21.81 -6.79 14.65
C GLU A 94 -21.34 -6.26 13.26
N ARG A 95 -20.74 -5.08 13.21
CA ARG A 95 -20.32 -4.35 12.01
C ARG A 95 -18.85 -3.96 11.95
N THR A 96 -18.00 -4.44 12.84
CA THR A 96 -16.57 -4.17 12.75
C THR A 96 -15.92 -5.08 11.72
N ALA A 97 -15.80 -4.56 10.49
CA ALA A 97 -15.03 -5.25 9.45
C ALA A 97 -13.54 -5.29 9.83
N SER A 98 -12.87 -6.38 9.48
CA SER A 98 -11.43 -6.54 9.69
C SER A 98 -10.64 -5.38 9.09
N ILE A 99 -9.58 -4.95 9.76
CA ILE A 99 -8.63 -3.97 9.25
C ILE A 99 -7.80 -4.66 8.17
N ILE A 100 -7.81 -4.11 6.94
CA ILE A 100 -7.07 -4.66 5.79
C ILE A 100 -5.76 -3.93 5.54
N GLN A 101 -5.66 -2.68 5.99
CA GLN A 101 -4.49 -1.84 5.81
C GLN A 101 -4.34 -0.89 7.00
N ALA A 102 -3.10 -0.58 7.35
CA ALA A 102 -2.80 0.42 8.36
C ALA A 102 -1.52 1.17 8.01
N ALA A 103 -1.41 2.40 8.48
CA ALA A 103 -0.19 3.20 8.41
C ALA A 103 0.04 3.86 9.76
N TYR A 104 1.27 3.77 10.24
CA TYR A 104 1.66 4.32 11.52
C TYR A 104 2.75 5.38 11.32
N TYR A 105 2.49 6.57 11.77
CA TYR A 105 3.42 7.69 11.83
C TYR A 105 3.16 8.42 13.14
N HIS A 106 3.99 8.18 14.15
CA HIS A 106 3.76 8.73 15.49
C HIS A 106 3.56 10.26 15.45
N PRO A 107 2.53 10.81 16.12
CA PRO A 107 1.59 10.16 17.03
C PRO A 107 0.29 9.64 16.38
N ILE A 108 0.21 9.51 15.07
CA ILE A 108 -0.99 9.11 14.34
C ILE A 108 -0.93 7.67 13.90
N LEU A 109 -2.02 6.93 14.16
CA LEU A 109 -2.26 5.60 13.60
C LEU A 109 -3.52 5.65 12.73
N LEU A 110 -3.36 5.28 11.47
CA LEU A 110 -4.45 5.17 10.49
C LEU A 110 -4.78 3.71 10.25
N THR A 111 -6.06 3.39 10.20
CA THR A 111 -6.54 2.04 9.88
C THR A 111 -7.62 2.09 8.83
N LEU A 112 -7.57 1.17 7.87
CA LEU A 112 -8.59 1.02 6.84
C LEU A 112 -9.24 -0.36 6.96
N SER A 113 -10.55 -0.38 7.09
CA SER A 113 -11.33 -1.62 7.14
C SER A 113 -11.72 -2.13 5.74
N ALA A 114 -12.11 -3.41 5.66
CA ALA A 114 -12.61 -4.02 4.44
C ALA A 114 -13.90 -3.35 3.90
N THR A 115 -14.63 -2.63 4.73
CA THR A 115 -15.80 -1.83 4.35
C THR A 115 -15.46 -0.38 4.00
N PHE A 116 -14.18 -0.09 3.76
CA PHE A 116 -13.65 1.22 3.40
C PHE A 116 -13.96 2.32 4.44
N ARG A 117 -13.73 1.98 5.71
CA ARG A 117 -13.75 2.93 6.82
C ARG A 117 -12.31 3.25 7.20
N LEU A 118 -11.91 4.50 7.01
CA LEU A 118 -10.61 5.00 7.43
C LEU A 118 -10.76 5.64 8.81
N SER A 119 -10.17 5.05 9.82
CA SER A 119 -10.19 5.57 11.19
C SER A 119 -8.83 6.17 11.55
N ILE A 120 -8.86 7.29 12.25
CA ILE A 120 -7.70 8.04 12.73
C ILE A 120 -7.64 7.90 14.25
N TYR A 121 -6.50 7.47 14.75
CA TYR A 121 -6.23 7.34 16.19
C TYR A 121 -5.06 8.24 16.57
N ASP A 122 -5.18 8.86 17.73
CA ASP A 122 -4.14 9.66 18.37
C ASP A 122 -3.45 8.86 19.48
N LEU A 123 -2.14 8.83 19.41
CA LEU A 123 -1.23 8.11 20.31
C LEU A 123 -0.32 9.07 21.09
N SER A 124 -0.64 10.37 21.14
CA SER A 124 0.18 11.40 21.82
C SER A 124 0.33 11.14 23.31
N GLU A 125 -0.70 10.59 23.97
CA GLU A 125 -0.65 10.24 25.39
C GLU A 125 -0.09 8.84 25.59
N HIS A 126 0.98 8.73 26.35
CA HIS A 126 1.62 7.44 26.65
C HIS A 126 0.62 6.43 27.23
N GLY A 127 0.54 5.26 26.63
CA GLY A 127 -0.35 4.17 27.08
C GLY A 127 -1.84 4.39 26.81
N LYS A 128 -2.21 5.43 26.06
CA LYS A 128 -3.61 5.67 25.66
C LYS A 128 -3.74 5.84 24.17
N VAL A 129 -4.80 5.28 23.63
CA VAL A 129 -5.19 5.43 22.23
C VAL A 129 -6.55 6.12 22.18
N LYS A 130 -6.62 7.27 21.52
CA LYS A 130 -7.87 8.00 21.32
C LYS A 130 -8.32 7.88 19.88
N HIS A 131 -9.51 7.35 19.66
CA HIS A 131 -10.16 7.44 18.34
C HIS A 131 -10.60 8.88 18.10
N THR A 132 -10.16 9.49 17.01
CA THR A 132 -10.46 10.90 16.70
C THR A 132 -11.56 11.02 15.68
N GLN A 133 -11.47 10.29 14.58
CA GLN A 133 -12.41 10.43 13.46
C GLN A 133 -12.47 9.16 12.62
N THR A 134 -13.63 8.90 12.01
CA THR A 134 -13.80 7.88 10.96
C THR A 134 -14.35 8.52 9.69
N LEU A 135 -13.68 8.27 8.57
CA LEU A 135 -14.13 8.65 7.24
C LEU A 135 -14.62 7.40 6.49
N THR A 136 -15.68 7.58 5.72
CA THR A 136 -16.25 6.48 4.92
C THR A 136 -16.33 6.89 3.45
N SER A 137 -16.14 5.95 2.55
CA SER A 137 -16.34 6.15 1.12
C SER A 137 -17.19 5.03 0.54
N PHE A 138 -18.11 5.40 -0.37
CA PHE A 138 -18.97 4.46 -1.07
C PHE A 138 -18.50 4.15 -2.49
N THR A 139 -17.47 4.86 -2.97
CA THR A 139 -16.97 4.73 -4.35
C THR A 139 -15.54 4.22 -4.43
N ALA A 140 -14.95 3.91 -3.30
CA ALA A 140 -13.59 3.41 -3.17
C ALA A 140 -13.60 1.94 -2.75
N TYR A 141 -12.76 1.12 -3.37
CA TYR A 141 -12.70 -0.31 -3.18
C TYR A 141 -11.26 -0.82 -3.03
N PRO A 142 -11.05 -1.96 -2.33
CA PRO A 142 -9.77 -2.66 -2.37
C PRO A 142 -9.43 -3.13 -3.79
N PRO A 143 -8.14 -3.36 -4.09
CA PRO A 143 -6.99 -3.21 -3.22
C PRO A 143 -6.64 -1.75 -2.94
N THR A 144 -5.92 -1.52 -1.83
CA THR A 144 -5.60 -0.19 -1.34
C THR A 144 -4.18 -0.09 -0.84
N SER A 145 -3.61 1.12 -0.90
CA SER A 145 -2.39 1.45 -0.16
C SER A 145 -2.51 2.80 0.52
N ILE A 146 -1.88 2.92 1.69
CA ILE A 146 -1.87 4.14 2.51
C ILE A 146 -0.43 4.48 2.82
N ILE A 147 -0.05 5.73 2.58
CA ILE A 147 1.20 6.29 3.06
C ILE A 147 0.95 7.56 3.84
N VAL A 148 1.81 7.81 4.82
CA VAL A 148 1.81 9.01 5.64
C VAL A 148 3.17 9.67 5.54
N SER A 149 3.19 10.97 5.34
CA SER A 149 4.42 11.74 5.29
C SER A 149 4.20 13.13 5.90
N PRO A 150 5.25 13.78 6.43
CA PRO A 150 5.13 15.17 6.84
C PRO A 150 4.84 16.06 5.63
N SER A 151 4.01 17.07 5.83
CA SER A 151 3.74 18.06 4.79
C SER A 151 4.91 19.04 4.67
N HIS A 152 5.36 19.30 3.43
CA HIS A 152 6.41 20.28 3.20
C HIS A 152 5.95 21.69 3.64
N GLY A 153 6.74 22.34 4.48
CA GLY A 153 6.49 23.71 4.93
C GLY A 153 5.60 23.90 6.16
N ALA A 154 5.02 22.83 6.70
CA ALA A 154 4.20 22.91 7.91
C ALA A 154 4.55 21.77 8.90
N ARG A 155 5.19 22.11 10.03
CA ARG A 155 5.70 21.14 10.99
C ARG A 155 4.63 20.24 11.61
N ASN A 156 3.40 20.76 11.73
CA ASN A 156 2.30 20.07 12.44
C ASN A 156 1.22 19.55 11.48
N ILE A 157 1.55 19.36 10.20
CA ILE A 157 0.61 18.81 9.22
C ILE A 157 1.19 17.51 8.63
N LEU A 158 0.43 16.45 8.73
CA LEU A 158 0.70 15.19 8.05
C LEU A 158 -0.14 15.11 6.77
N LYS A 159 0.50 14.66 5.72
CA LYS A 159 -0.13 14.32 4.45
C LYS A 159 -0.33 12.81 4.39
N VAL A 160 -1.57 12.40 4.22
CA VAL A 160 -1.97 11.02 4.00
C VAL A 160 -2.38 10.86 2.55
N VAL A 161 -1.80 9.89 1.87
CA VAL A 161 -2.20 9.53 0.50
C VAL A 161 -2.77 8.12 0.53
N LEU A 162 -4.04 8.01 0.16
CA LEU A 162 -4.78 6.77 0.05
C LEU A 162 -5.05 6.48 -1.42
N VAL A 163 -4.53 5.36 -1.91
CA VAL A 163 -4.80 4.85 -3.27
C VAL A 163 -5.78 3.68 -3.19
N PHE A 164 -6.70 3.59 -4.14
CA PHE A 164 -7.75 2.58 -4.14
C PHE A 164 -8.27 2.31 -5.55
N SER A 165 -8.96 1.19 -5.69
CA SER A 165 -9.65 0.86 -6.95
C SER A 165 -10.96 1.63 -7.06
N VAL A 166 -11.26 2.10 -8.27
CA VAL A 166 -12.49 2.81 -8.62
C VAL A 166 -13.25 2.03 -9.67
N PRO A 167 -14.54 1.76 -9.48
CA PRO A 167 -15.34 1.10 -10.49
C PRO A 167 -15.55 2.00 -11.71
N VAL A 168 -15.46 1.41 -12.88
CA VAL A 168 -15.75 2.00 -14.19
C VAL A 168 -16.83 1.15 -14.85
N TYR A 169 -17.98 1.77 -15.14
CA TYR A 169 -19.09 1.04 -15.75
C TYR A 169 -18.70 0.46 -17.12
N PRO A 170 -19.14 -0.76 -17.53
CA PRO A 170 -20.08 -1.65 -16.84
C PRO A 170 -19.46 -2.70 -15.92
N GLN A 171 -18.23 -2.97 -15.83
CA GLN A 171 -17.60 -3.99 -14.98
C GLN A 171 -16.08 -3.92 -15.06
N HIS A 172 -15.59 -2.71 -15.12
CA HIS A 172 -14.18 -2.46 -15.22
C HIS A 172 -13.72 -1.62 -14.04
N TRP A 173 -12.42 -1.49 -13.90
CA TRP A 173 -11.78 -0.80 -12.81
C TRP A 173 -10.73 0.16 -13.31
N SER A 174 -10.47 1.15 -12.49
CA SER A 174 -9.40 2.13 -12.63
C SER A 174 -8.83 2.45 -11.25
N VAL A 175 -7.97 3.44 -11.14
CA VAL A 175 -7.36 3.85 -9.89
C VAL A 175 -7.81 5.26 -9.48
N GLY A 176 -8.04 5.42 -8.18
CA GLY A 176 -8.31 6.70 -7.53
C GLY A 176 -7.32 6.97 -6.41
N VAL A 177 -7.16 8.25 -6.08
CA VAL A 177 -6.29 8.72 -5.01
C VAL A 177 -7.04 9.76 -4.21
N THR A 178 -6.99 9.63 -2.88
CA THR A 178 -7.46 10.65 -1.94
C THR A 178 -6.27 11.15 -1.12
N GLU A 179 -6.06 12.46 -1.14
CA GLU A 179 -5.16 13.15 -0.23
C GLU A 179 -5.95 13.69 0.95
N LEU A 180 -5.44 13.42 2.15
CA LEU A 180 -5.94 13.94 3.40
C LEU A 180 -4.85 14.75 4.08
N LEU A 181 -5.19 15.93 4.57
CA LEU A 181 -4.29 16.74 5.39
C LEU A 181 -4.78 16.72 6.82
N VAL A 182 -3.97 16.21 7.71
CA VAL A 182 -4.26 16.06 9.14
C VAL A 182 -3.36 17.01 9.91
N LYS A 183 -3.95 17.97 10.62
CA LYS A 183 -3.24 18.85 11.55
C LYS A 183 -3.05 18.08 12.87
N LEU A 184 -1.83 17.99 13.33
CA LEU A 184 -1.49 17.52 14.66
C LEU A 184 -1.83 18.61 15.69
N GLY A 185 -1.96 18.24 16.96
CA GLY A 185 -2.13 19.20 18.05
C GLY A 185 -1.01 20.23 18.09
N ASP A 186 -1.31 21.43 18.51
CA ASP A 186 -0.30 22.49 18.69
C ASP A 186 0.52 22.23 19.96
N ASP A 187 1.85 22.40 19.90
CA ASP A 187 2.80 22.28 21.02
C ASP A 187 2.59 23.33 22.14
N LEU A 188 1.54 24.15 22.05
CA LEU A 188 1.26 25.26 22.97
C LEU A 188 0.61 24.81 24.31
N GLY A 189 0.77 23.54 24.68
CA GLY A 189 0.39 23.04 26.01
C GLY A 189 -1.11 22.73 26.20
N VAL A 190 -1.94 22.94 25.18
CA VAL A 190 -3.32 22.46 25.18
C VAL A 190 -3.39 21.17 24.34
N PRO A 191 -3.80 20.03 24.91
CA PRO A 191 -3.93 18.79 24.16
C PRO A 191 -5.07 18.92 23.15
N THR A 192 -4.74 19.35 21.93
CA THR A 192 -5.69 19.42 20.81
C THR A 192 -5.61 18.12 20.01
N LEU A 193 -6.76 17.50 19.79
CA LEU A 193 -6.86 16.27 19.00
C LEU A 193 -6.47 16.54 17.54
N PRO A 194 -5.88 15.56 16.86
CA PRO A 194 -5.64 15.63 15.43
C PRO A 194 -6.92 15.91 14.66
N THR A 195 -6.87 16.89 13.75
CA THR A 195 -8.04 17.33 12.97
C THR A 195 -7.78 17.23 11.48
N LEU A 196 -8.78 16.76 10.74
CA LEU A 196 -8.75 16.75 9.28
C LEU A 196 -8.98 18.17 8.75
N ILE A 197 -8.01 18.71 8.03
CA ILE A 197 -8.09 20.06 7.43
C ILE A 197 -8.73 20.01 6.05
N SER A 198 -8.32 19.03 5.24
CA SER A 198 -8.69 18.95 3.83
C SER A 198 -8.74 17.52 3.33
N THR A 199 -9.68 17.27 2.44
CA THR A 199 -9.80 16.01 1.69
C THR A 199 -9.94 16.33 0.22
N ARG A 200 -9.06 15.80 -0.63
CA ARG A 200 -9.08 15.99 -2.07
C ARG A 200 -8.95 14.65 -2.77
N THR A 201 -9.85 14.37 -3.71
CA THR A 201 -9.87 13.10 -4.44
C THR A 201 -9.69 13.35 -5.93
N VAL A 202 -8.89 12.50 -6.57
CA VAL A 202 -8.69 12.45 -8.01
C VAL A 202 -8.81 11.02 -8.50
N LYS A 203 -9.37 10.84 -9.70
CA LYS A 203 -9.51 9.54 -10.36
C LYS A 203 -8.75 9.56 -11.67
N SER A 204 -8.21 8.41 -12.08
CA SER A 204 -7.53 8.29 -13.39
C SER A 204 -8.53 8.22 -14.55
N TYR A 205 -9.80 8.01 -14.24
CA TYR A 205 -10.91 8.07 -15.17
C TYR A 205 -12.03 8.87 -14.51
N ASP A 206 -12.38 10.00 -15.12
CA ASP A 206 -13.49 10.84 -14.72
C ASP A 206 -14.22 11.33 -15.96
N LEU A 207 -15.51 11.05 -16.03
CA LEU A 207 -16.35 11.54 -17.12
C LEU A 207 -16.82 12.94 -16.76
N PRO A 208 -16.47 13.94 -17.58
CA PRO A 208 -17.02 15.28 -17.38
C PRO A 208 -18.55 15.26 -17.57
N PHE A 209 -19.26 15.98 -16.72
CA PHE A 209 -20.69 16.14 -16.85
C PHE A 209 -21.02 17.25 -17.86
N GLY A 210 -21.99 17.01 -18.70
CA GLY A 210 -22.50 17.99 -19.66
C GLY A 210 -21.86 17.89 -21.03
N TRP A 211 -21.90 19.00 -21.78
CA TRP A 211 -21.28 19.09 -23.10
C TRP A 211 -19.77 19.17 -22.94
N ILE A 212 -19.05 18.33 -23.71
CA ILE A 212 -17.58 18.25 -23.73
C ILE A 212 -17.08 18.60 -25.10
N ASP A 213 -15.95 19.28 -25.17
CA ASP A 213 -15.26 19.54 -26.44
C ASP A 213 -14.54 18.30 -26.96
N GLU A 214 -14.05 18.37 -28.19
CA GLU A 214 -13.39 17.25 -28.86
C GLU A 214 -12.12 16.79 -28.14
N GLU A 215 -11.37 17.71 -27.56
CA GLU A 215 -10.17 17.37 -26.81
C GLU A 215 -10.50 16.65 -25.50
N GLN A 216 -11.47 17.12 -24.75
CA GLN A 216 -11.96 16.46 -23.54
C GLN A 216 -12.53 15.06 -23.86
N TYR A 217 -13.24 14.92 -25.00
CA TYR A 217 -13.70 13.61 -25.45
C TYR A 217 -12.54 12.67 -25.76
N ARG A 218 -11.51 13.12 -26.46
CA ARG A 218 -10.32 12.34 -26.76
C ARG A 218 -9.61 11.90 -25.49
N ILE A 219 -9.42 12.79 -24.51
CA ILE A 219 -8.85 12.47 -23.21
C ILE A 219 -9.69 11.41 -22.48
N ALA A 220 -11.00 11.56 -22.45
CA ALA A 220 -11.89 10.59 -21.83
C ALA A 220 -11.82 9.22 -22.53
N GLN A 221 -11.71 9.18 -23.84
CA GLN A 221 -11.54 7.95 -24.62
C GLN A 221 -10.21 7.26 -24.33
N GLU A 222 -9.11 8.01 -24.23
CA GLU A 222 -7.81 7.49 -23.83
C GLU A 222 -7.83 6.93 -22.40
N GLN A 223 -8.46 7.64 -21.47
CA GLN A 223 -8.66 7.17 -20.09
C GLN A 223 -9.49 5.89 -20.05
N TRP A 224 -10.57 5.83 -20.85
CA TRP A 224 -11.40 4.65 -21.01
C TRP A 224 -10.63 3.45 -21.54
N GLY A 225 -9.72 3.66 -22.49
CA GLY A 225 -8.86 2.61 -23.04
C GLY A 225 -7.94 1.95 -22.01
N ARG A 226 -7.65 2.63 -20.91
CA ARG A 226 -6.78 2.13 -19.82
C ARG A 226 -7.52 1.40 -18.69
N LYS A 227 -8.85 1.26 -18.79
CA LYS A 227 -9.63 0.48 -17.82
C LYS A 227 -9.18 -0.98 -17.78
N VAL A 228 -9.25 -1.61 -16.64
CA VAL A 228 -8.89 -3.01 -16.42
C VAL A 228 -10.10 -3.82 -15.95
N GLU A 229 -10.13 -5.12 -16.25
CA GLU A 229 -11.24 -6.00 -15.83
C GLU A 229 -11.23 -6.23 -14.30
N LYS A 230 -10.05 -6.37 -13.74
CA LYS A 230 -9.87 -6.54 -12.30
C LYS A 230 -8.54 -5.95 -11.87
N VAL A 231 -8.47 -5.46 -10.63
CA VAL A 231 -7.25 -4.96 -10.00
C VAL A 231 -6.80 -5.97 -8.96
N VAL A 232 -5.53 -6.35 -9.00
CA VAL A 232 -4.90 -7.22 -8.01
C VAL A 232 -4.35 -6.41 -6.86
N ASP A 233 -3.61 -5.35 -7.20
CA ASP A 233 -2.97 -4.49 -6.21
C ASP A 233 -2.82 -3.05 -6.71
N THR A 234 -2.75 -2.11 -5.77
CA THR A 234 -2.43 -0.71 -6.03
C THR A 234 -1.45 -0.23 -4.97
N GLN A 235 -0.38 0.44 -5.40
CA GLN A 235 0.65 0.94 -4.49
C GLN A 235 1.09 2.36 -4.85
N THR A 236 1.63 3.08 -3.88
CA THR A 236 2.15 4.44 -4.06
C THR A 236 3.29 4.73 -3.10
N ASP A 237 4.20 5.59 -3.52
CA ASP A 237 5.20 6.27 -2.67
C ASP A 237 4.84 7.76 -2.42
N GLY A 238 3.63 8.19 -2.87
CA GLY A 238 3.14 9.57 -2.77
C GLY A 238 3.48 10.46 -3.96
N LYS A 239 4.32 10.00 -4.88
CA LYS A 239 4.64 10.63 -6.16
C LYS A 239 4.21 9.77 -7.33
N TRP A 240 4.44 8.48 -7.23
CA TRP A 240 4.06 7.48 -8.21
C TRP A 240 2.92 6.62 -7.70
N VAL A 241 2.04 6.25 -8.59
CA VAL A 241 0.95 5.29 -8.34
C VAL A 241 1.06 4.20 -9.38
N VAL A 242 1.08 2.96 -8.92
CA VAL A 242 1.12 1.79 -9.80
C VAL A 242 -0.11 0.93 -9.54
N LEU A 243 -0.77 0.53 -10.63
CA LEU A 243 -1.90 -0.38 -10.64
C LEU A 243 -1.48 -1.69 -11.31
N ALA A 244 -1.70 -2.81 -10.62
CA ALA A 244 -1.52 -4.15 -11.14
C ALA A 244 -2.88 -4.73 -11.59
N PRO A 245 -3.09 -4.96 -12.92
CA PRO A 245 -4.29 -5.62 -13.41
C PRO A 245 -4.22 -7.14 -13.18
N LEU A 246 -5.38 -7.79 -13.15
CA LEU A 246 -5.50 -9.23 -13.33
C LEU A 246 -5.96 -9.52 -14.75
N SER A 247 -5.22 -10.37 -15.45
CA SER A 247 -5.65 -10.87 -16.75
C SER A 247 -6.63 -12.03 -16.56
N THR A 248 -7.84 -11.89 -17.07
CA THR A 248 -8.84 -12.98 -17.05
C THR A 248 -8.76 -13.85 -18.31
N SER A 249 -7.81 -13.59 -19.20
CA SER A 249 -7.71 -14.29 -20.49
C SER A 249 -7.41 -15.79 -20.39
N ALA A 250 -6.95 -16.29 -19.23
CA ALA A 250 -6.74 -17.72 -19.02
C ALA A 250 -8.02 -18.56 -18.92
N MET A 251 -9.19 -17.93 -18.62
CA MET A 251 -10.46 -18.66 -18.42
C MET A 251 -11.37 -18.74 -19.65
N SER A 252 -11.07 -18.02 -20.73
CA SER A 252 -11.92 -17.97 -21.92
C SER A 252 -11.34 -18.69 -23.14
N SER A 253 -10.63 -19.80 -22.94
CA SER A 253 -9.96 -20.55 -24.00
C SER A 253 -10.90 -21.25 -25.00
N SER A 254 -12.23 -21.07 -24.91
CA SER A 254 -13.15 -21.80 -25.80
C SER A 254 -13.63 -21.05 -27.03
N CYS A 255 -13.41 -19.75 -27.22
CA CYS A 255 -14.10 -19.03 -28.29
C CYS A 255 -13.43 -17.84 -28.96
N ARG A 256 -12.14 -17.58 -28.86
CA ARG A 256 -11.54 -16.55 -29.73
C ARG A 256 -10.12 -16.86 -30.15
N ARG A 257 -9.91 -17.10 -31.45
CA ARG A 257 -8.64 -16.90 -32.18
C ARG A 257 -8.30 -15.39 -32.25
N SER A 258 -8.26 -14.71 -31.11
CA SER A 258 -7.71 -13.36 -31.01
C SER A 258 -6.27 -13.50 -30.57
N ARG A 259 -5.34 -12.90 -31.31
CA ARG A 259 -3.93 -12.76 -30.88
C ARG A 259 -3.90 -12.39 -29.40
N PRO A 260 -3.07 -13.06 -28.58
CA PRO A 260 -2.81 -12.58 -27.24
C PRO A 260 -2.23 -11.18 -27.41
N THR A 261 -3.00 -10.16 -27.09
CA THR A 261 -2.45 -8.82 -26.96
C THR A 261 -1.55 -8.88 -25.73
N SER A 262 -0.25 -8.77 -25.94
CA SER A 262 0.81 -8.83 -24.92
C SER A 262 0.69 -7.75 -23.81
N PHE A 263 -0.43 -7.04 -23.76
CA PHE A 263 -0.70 -5.94 -22.87
C PHE A 263 -1.51 -6.32 -21.61
N SER A 264 -1.96 -7.58 -21.50
CA SER A 264 -2.92 -7.95 -20.45
C SER A 264 -2.34 -7.91 -19.02
N ASN A 265 -1.04 -8.14 -18.85
CA ASN A 265 -0.37 -8.21 -17.54
C ASN A 265 0.49 -6.97 -17.23
N ALA A 266 0.55 -5.99 -18.16
CA ALA A 266 1.36 -4.80 -17.94
C ALA A 266 0.81 -3.95 -16.80
N LEU A 267 1.69 -3.57 -15.87
CA LEU A 267 1.33 -2.64 -14.81
C LEU A 267 1.12 -1.23 -15.41
N GLN A 268 0.27 -0.44 -14.79
CA GLN A 268 0.00 0.93 -15.20
C GLN A 268 0.67 1.90 -14.22
N GLN A 269 1.59 2.73 -14.72
CA GLN A 269 2.25 3.77 -13.96
C GLN A 269 1.56 5.11 -14.14
N TYR A 270 1.24 5.76 -13.02
CA TYR A 270 0.68 7.10 -12.98
C TYR A 270 1.57 8.02 -12.15
N ARG A 271 1.62 9.28 -12.54
CA ARG A 271 2.24 10.35 -11.75
C ARG A 271 1.17 11.09 -10.97
N LEU A 272 1.33 11.13 -9.64
CA LEU A 272 0.51 11.90 -8.75
C LEU A 272 1.14 13.28 -8.54
N THR A 273 0.41 14.32 -8.90
CA THR A 273 0.81 15.70 -8.65
C THR A 273 -0.12 16.30 -7.62
N LEU A 274 0.42 16.53 -6.44
CA LEU A 274 -0.30 17.15 -5.32
C LEU A 274 0.14 18.61 -5.23
N PRO A 275 -0.78 19.57 -5.39
CA PRO A 275 -0.43 20.98 -5.26
C PRO A 275 -0.08 21.30 -3.81
N PRO A 276 0.83 22.28 -3.58
CA PRO A 276 1.12 22.74 -2.23
C PRO A 276 -0.13 23.30 -1.56
N THR A 277 -0.22 23.15 -0.27
CA THR A 277 -1.33 23.66 0.55
C THR A 277 -1.21 25.14 0.85
N PRO A 278 -2.30 25.89 0.98
CA PRO A 278 -3.66 25.66 0.54
C PRO A 278 -3.93 26.25 -0.84
N SER A 279 -3.61 25.54 -1.91
CA SER A 279 -3.85 26.07 -3.26
C SER A 279 -5.26 25.71 -3.74
N THR A 280 -5.81 26.54 -4.62
CA THR A 280 -7.08 26.31 -5.34
C THR A 280 -6.94 25.22 -6.41
N SER A 281 -5.71 24.78 -6.70
CA SER A 281 -5.46 23.75 -7.70
C SER A 281 -5.85 22.37 -7.21
N THR A 282 -6.43 21.57 -8.10
CA THR A 282 -6.84 20.19 -7.82
C THR A 282 -5.66 19.22 -7.98
N PRO A 283 -5.61 18.13 -7.20
CA PRO A 283 -4.68 17.02 -7.46
C PRO A 283 -4.85 16.50 -8.89
N LYS A 284 -3.76 16.03 -9.49
CA LYS A 284 -3.78 15.42 -10.82
C LYS A 284 -3.16 14.05 -10.76
N LEU A 285 -3.80 13.09 -11.44
CA LEU A 285 -3.31 11.74 -11.63
C LEU A 285 -3.14 11.50 -13.14
N THR A 286 -1.90 11.54 -13.60
CA THR A 286 -1.57 11.50 -15.02
C THR A 286 -0.97 10.14 -15.36
N PHE A 287 -1.52 9.45 -16.33
CA PHE A 287 -0.93 8.22 -16.88
C PHE A 287 0.43 8.55 -17.51
N VAL A 288 1.42 7.72 -17.23
CA VAL A 288 2.79 7.89 -17.74
C VAL A 288 3.11 6.82 -18.78
N ARG A 289 3.00 5.53 -18.38
CA ARG A 289 3.36 4.40 -19.24
C ARG A 289 2.87 3.08 -18.69
N TYR A 290 3.01 2.04 -19.50
CA TYR A 290 2.91 0.66 -19.07
C TYR A 290 4.29 0.12 -18.65
N LEU A 291 4.32 -0.73 -17.63
CA LEU A 291 5.50 -1.45 -17.16
C LEU A 291 5.33 -2.91 -17.57
N TYR A 292 6.20 -3.36 -18.46
CA TYR A 292 6.18 -4.72 -19.00
C TYR A 292 7.23 -5.59 -18.32
N GLY A 293 6.98 -6.87 -18.26
CA GLY A 293 7.93 -7.85 -17.72
C GLY A 293 7.25 -9.15 -17.35
N PRO A 294 6.33 -9.16 -16.36
CA PRO A 294 5.73 -10.41 -15.90
C PRO A 294 4.99 -11.16 -17.02
N GLU A 295 5.36 -12.41 -17.23
CA GLU A 295 4.64 -13.31 -18.14
C GLU A 295 3.43 -13.95 -17.44
N SER A 296 3.52 -14.16 -16.13
CA SER A 296 2.44 -14.65 -15.29
C SER A 296 1.72 -13.53 -14.56
N ASP A 297 0.55 -13.84 -14.01
CA ASP A 297 -0.22 -12.88 -13.22
C ASP A 297 0.59 -12.36 -12.03
N VAL A 298 0.53 -11.05 -11.84
CA VAL A 298 1.12 -10.40 -10.68
C VAL A 298 0.28 -10.69 -9.45
N GLU A 299 0.91 -11.10 -8.38
CA GLU A 299 0.27 -11.39 -7.09
C GLU A 299 0.30 -10.16 -6.17
N LYS A 300 1.44 -9.48 -6.14
CA LYS A 300 1.68 -8.34 -5.26
C LYS A 300 2.65 -7.35 -5.88
N ILE A 301 2.47 -6.06 -5.59
CA ILE A 301 3.44 -5.02 -5.92
C ILE A 301 3.84 -4.24 -4.68
N TRP A 302 5.01 -3.61 -4.73
CA TRP A 302 5.46 -2.65 -3.74
C TRP A 302 6.11 -1.45 -4.43
N VAL A 303 5.77 -0.25 -4.00
CA VAL A 303 6.31 1.00 -4.55
C VAL A 303 6.93 1.80 -3.42
N ALA A 304 8.20 2.15 -3.57
CA ALA A 304 8.94 3.00 -2.64
C ALA A 304 10.11 3.66 -3.38
N ASP A 305 10.48 4.86 -2.96
CA ASP A 305 11.68 5.57 -3.40
C ASP A 305 11.86 5.62 -4.94
N GLY A 306 10.76 5.85 -5.67
CA GLY A 306 10.78 5.92 -7.14
C GLY A 306 10.98 4.57 -7.84
N ARG A 307 10.86 3.45 -7.14
CA ARG A 307 10.97 2.09 -7.70
C ARG A 307 9.68 1.32 -7.49
N CYS A 308 9.43 0.38 -8.39
CA CYS A 308 8.37 -0.61 -8.27
C CYS A 308 8.96 -2.02 -8.32
N VAL A 309 8.54 -2.87 -7.40
CA VAL A 309 8.85 -4.30 -7.40
C VAL A 309 7.55 -5.07 -7.48
N SER A 310 7.45 -6.06 -8.37
CA SER A 310 6.33 -6.99 -8.41
C SER A 310 6.77 -8.41 -8.12
N LEU A 311 5.87 -9.14 -7.50
CA LEU A 311 5.95 -10.58 -7.29
C LEU A 311 4.83 -11.23 -8.09
N SER A 312 5.16 -12.16 -8.95
CA SER A 312 4.21 -12.90 -9.78
C SER A 312 3.83 -14.24 -9.15
N VAL A 313 2.73 -14.83 -9.60
CA VAL A 313 2.22 -16.12 -9.09
C VAL A 313 3.24 -17.26 -9.30
N ASP A 314 4.01 -17.24 -10.39
CA ASP A 314 5.11 -18.18 -10.67
C ASP A 314 6.35 -17.97 -9.77
N GLY A 315 6.38 -16.89 -9.02
CA GLY A 315 7.49 -16.51 -8.16
C GLY A 315 8.47 -15.53 -8.79
N SER A 316 8.32 -15.19 -10.06
CA SER A 316 9.19 -14.21 -10.70
C SER A 316 9.07 -12.83 -10.03
N ILE A 317 10.21 -12.16 -9.91
CA ILE A 317 10.30 -10.80 -9.35
C ILE A 317 10.79 -9.88 -10.44
N TRP A 318 10.09 -8.76 -10.62
CA TRP A 318 10.42 -7.73 -11.57
C TRP A 318 10.61 -6.40 -10.88
N VAL A 319 11.60 -5.63 -11.35
CA VAL A 319 11.96 -4.33 -10.78
C VAL A 319 11.96 -3.28 -11.89
N TRP A 320 11.36 -2.12 -11.61
CA TRP A 320 11.35 -0.95 -12.51
C TRP A 320 11.79 0.29 -11.76
N ASP A 321 12.58 1.12 -12.43
CA ASP A 321 12.82 2.50 -12.03
C ASP A 321 11.69 3.38 -12.58
N LEU A 322 10.89 3.96 -11.69
CA LEU A 322 9.75 4.80 -12.06
C LEU A 322 10.18 6.23 -12.45
N GLU A 323 11.39 6.66 -12.06
CA GLU A 323 11.97 7.97 -12.38
C GLU A 323 12.59 7.99 -13.79
N GLU A 324 12.93 6.84 -14.34
CA GLU A 324 13.60 6.77 -15.62
C GLU A 324 12.74 7.35 -16.74
N ARG A 325 13.27 8.35 -17.43
CA ARG A 325 12.62 8.91 -18.60
C ARG A 325 12.90 8.00 -19.80
N PRO A 326 11.89 7.71 -20.64
CA PRO A 326 12.14 6.97 -21.87
C PRO A 326 13.17 7.71 -22.69
N ARG A 327 14.31 7.06 -22.96
CA ARG A 327 15.40 7.63 -23.76
C ARG A 327 14.91 7.82 -25.20
N GLY A 328 14.74 9.05 -25.62
CA GLY A 328 14.64 9.42 -27.04
C GLY A 328 13.26 9.51 -27.67
N ALA A 329 12.19 9.62 -26.89
CA ALA A 329 10.84 9.74 -27.45
C ALA A 329 10.54 11.15 -27.99
N LYS A 330 10.90 11.42 -29.22
CA LYS A 330 10.22 12.42 -30.04
C LYS A 330 8.96 11.75 -30.63
N GLY A 331 7.79 11.96 -29.99
CA GLY A 331 6.50 11.93 -30.65
C GLY A 331 5.94 10.59 -31.15
N SER A 332 6.41 9.43 -30.67
CA SER A 332 5.84 8.14 -31.07
C SER A 332 5.10 7.49 -29.90
N MET A 333 3.96 6.88 -30.18
CA MET A 333 3.12 6.12 -29.25
C MET A 333 3.84 4.86 -28.68
N GLU A 334 4.98 4.48 -29.28
CA GLU A 334 5.83 3.35 -28.86
C GLU A 334 6.66 3.63 -27.60
N SER A 335 6.71 4.87 -27.11
CA SER A 335 7.53 5.29 -25.97
C SER A 335 6.83 5.21 -24.61
N THR A 336 5.66 4.61 -24.54
CA THR A 336 4.85 4.51 -23.32
C THR A 336 5.06 3.21 -22.52
N TRP A 337 6.16 2.52 -22.74
CA TRP A 337 6.47 1.27 -22.04
C TRP A 337 7.89 1.26 -21.49
N LEU A 338 8.11 0.53 -20.42
CA LEU A 338 9.40 0.24 -19.81
C LEU A 338 9.45 -1.25 -19.50
N GLU A 339 10.50 -1.91 -19.99
CA GLU A 339 10.78 -3.30 -19.63
C GLU A 339 11.50 -3.35 -18.28
N GLY A 340 11.02 -4.21 -17.38
CA GLY A 340 11.62 -4.39 -16.06
C GLY A 340 12.80 -5.34 -16.11
N ALA A 341 13.66 -5.26 -15.11
CA ALA A 341 14.70 -6.26 -14.88
C ALA A 341 14.09 -7.42 -14.06
N GLN A 342 14.23 -8.64 -14.59
CA GLN A 342 13.87 -9.83 -13.85
C GLN A 342 15.00 -10.20 -12.88
N VAL A 343 14.62 -10.47 -11.64
CA VAL A 343 15.52 -11.02 -10.64
C VAL A 343 15.48 -12.54 -10.75
N GLU A 344 16.60 -13.18 -11.06
CA GLU A 344 16.67 -14.64 -11.17
C GLU A 344 16.30 -15.31 -9.85
N ILE A 345 15.39 -16.26 -9.92
CA ILE A 345 14.91 -17.05 -8.80
C ILE A 345 15.46 -18.47 -8.98
N GLY A 346 16.14 -19.00 -7.98
CA GLY A 346 16.53 -20.41 -7.95
C GLY A 346 15.28 -21.31 -8.04
N ASP A 347 15.38 -22.28 -8.94
CA ASP A 347 14.30 -23.08 -9.52
C ASP A 347 13.90 -24.22 -8.61
N ASP A 348 13.37 -24.20 -7.49
CA ASP A 348 12.96 -25.47 -6.81
C ASP A 348 11.83 -25.40 -5.77
N SER A 349 10.77 -24.60 -5.97
CA SER A 349 9.68 -24.72 -4.98
C SER A 349 8.27 -24.55 -5.55
N PRO A 350 7.42 -25.59 -5.48
CA PRO A 350 6.00 -25.47 -5.84
C PRO A 350 5.24 -24.77 -4.71
N TRP A 351 5.24 -23.44 -4.73
CA TRP A 351 4.58 -22.63 -3.71
C TRP A 351 3.09 -22.48 -3.99
N LYS A 352 2.26 -22.91 -3.06
CA LYS A 352 0.82 -22.64 -3.03
C LYS A 352 0.53 -21.71 -1.84
N GLY A 353 0.42 -20.40 -2.09
CA GLY A 353 0.06 -19.44 -1.05
C GLY A 353 0.22 -18.00 -1.53
N ARG A 354 -0.49 -17.06 -0.91
CA ARG A 354 -0.33 -15.64 -1.20
C ARG A 354 1.04 -15.17 -0.72
N GLY A 355 1.80 -14.61 -1.63
CA GLY A 355 3.10 -14.01 -1.35
C GLY A 355 2.99 -12.55 -0.96
N SER A 356 4.04 -12.03 -0.35
CA SER A 356 4.22 -10.62 -0.07
C SER A 356 5.64 -10.22 -0.45
N VAL A 357 5.80 -9.02 -0.98
CA VAL A 357 7.09 -8.46 -1.37
C VAL A 357 7.25 -7.08 -0.75
N VAL A 358 8.43 -6.81 -0.23
CA VAL A 358 8.86 -5.47 0.21
C VAL A 358 10.32 -5.29 -0.17
N PHE A 359 10.78 -4.07 -0.32
CA PHE A 359 12.18 -3.81 -0.63
C PHE A 359 12.70 -2.53 0.06
N ASP A 360 14.01 -2.43 0.16
CA ASP A 360 14.76 -1.24 0.51
C ASP A 360 15.73 -0.86 -0.63
N GLU A 361 16.64 0.07 -0.38
CA GLU A 361 17.60 0.55 -1.38
C GLU A 361 18.49 -0.57 -1.98
N ARG A 362 18.68 -1.69 -1.27
CA ARG A 362 19.65 -2.73 -1.63
C ARG A 362 19.09 -4.15 -1.58
N ARG A 363 17.90 -4.37 -1.03
CA ARG A 363 17.37 -5.69 -0.75
C ARG A 363 15.91 -5.80 -1.10
N ILE A 364 15.53 -6.96 -1.60
CA ILE A 364 14.15 -7.39 -1.76
C ILE A 364 13.90 -8.52 -0.77
N ALA A 365 12.86 -8.38 0.03
CA ALA A 365 12.37 -9.45 0.89
C ALA A 365 11.03 -9.96 0.35
N THR A 366 10.97 -11.26 0.13
CA THR A 366 9.72 -11.95 -0.22
C THR A 366 9.32 -12.87 0.91
N VAL A 367 8.02 -12.94 1.18
CA VAL A 367 7.44 -13.87 2.14
C VAL A 367 6.46 -14.75 1.41
N ARG A 368 6.71 -16.06 1.42
CA ARG A 368 5.82 -17.06 0.82
C ARG A 368 5.73 -18.27 1.73
N GLY A 369 4.53 -18.82 1.95
CA GLY A 369 4.33 -20.02 2.75
C GLY A 369 4.85 -19.96 4.19
N GLY A 370 5.19 -18.77 4.70
CA GLY A 370 5.81 -18.56 6.02
C GLY A 370 7.33 -18.55 6.01
N GLU A 371 7.96 -18.71 4.86
CA GLU A 371 9.39 -18.54 4.65
C GLU A 371 9.69 -17.13 4.15
N VAL A 372 10.85 -16.59 4.57
CA VAL A 372 11.35 -15.28 4.14
C VAL A 372 12.58 -15.51 3.30
N GLU A 373 12.55 -15.06 2.07
CA GLU A 373 13.70 -15.01 1.20
C GLU A 373 14.20 -13.56 1.11
N LEU A 374 15.48 -13.36 1.31
CA LEU A 374 16.14 -12.07 1.21
C LEU A 374 17.13 -12.09 0.05
N ARG A 375 16.95 -11.18 -0.89
CA ARG A 375 17.83 -10.99 -2.05
C ARG A 375 18.48 -9.64 -1.99
N ARG A 376 19.74 -9.56 -2.36
CA ARG A 376 20.45 -8.31 -2.60
C ARG A 376 20.43 -8.06 -4.10
N PHE A 377 20.20 -6.81 -4.48
CA PHE A 377 20.50 -6.35 -5.82
C PHE A 377 21.59 -5.29 -5.70
N ASP A 378 22.67 -5.54 -6.40
CA ASP A 378 23.73 -4.56 -6.54
C ASP A 378 23.27 -3.56 -7.61
N VAL A 379 23.14 -2.31 -7.21
CA VAL A 379 22.76 -1.20 -8.11
C VAL A 379 24.03 -0.55 -8.61
#